data_b20e4a919f40a3844496a05fb3a4c38f
#
_entry.id   b20e4a919f40a3844496a05fb3a4c38f
#
_cell.length_a   1.000
_cell.length_b   1.000
_cell.length_c   1.000
_cell.angle_alpha   90.00
_cell.angle_beta   90.00
_cell.angle_gamma   90.00
#
_symmetry.space_group_name_H-M   'P 1'
#
loop_
_entity.id
_entity.type
_entity.pdbx_description
1 polymer ?
#
loop_
_entity_poly.entity_id
_entity_poly.type
_entity_poly.pdbx_seq_one_letter_code
_entity_poly.pdbx_strand_id
1 'polypeptide(L)'
;MKHSICLTVVALISSVSLVLGQSKQEQLAIEQEVKKLDLEHADAVLRGDQEAMNKYWTEDFIVTNPFNEIDQADRIKKGIVTYSSFVRESEAIRVHGNTVIVMGKETVVPKGTSPDAGKTINRRYTNIWMMRDGKWRLIARHANVICAK
;
A
#
# COMPACT_ATOMS: atom_id res chain seq x y z
N MET A 1 -29.74 -47.26 -19.87
CA MET A 1 -29.68 -46.16 -18.90
C MET A 1 -28.25 -46.00 -18.31
N LYS A 2 -27.21 -45.75 -19.11
CA LYS A 2 -25.81 -45.62 -18.61
C LYS A 2 -25.02 -44.43 -19.18
N HIS A 3 -25.65 -43.53 -19.91
CA HIS A 3 -24.97 -42.42 -20.58
C HIS A 3 -25.29 -41.03 -20.02
N SER A 4 -26.17 -40.90 -19.03
CA SER A 4 -26.61 -39.59 -18.51
C SER A 4 -25.78 -39.07 -17.35
N ILE A 5 -24.99 -39.89 -16.66
CA ILE A 5 -24.24 -39.52 -15.45
C ILE A 5 -22.88 -38.86 -15.80
N CYS A 6 -22.31 -39.21 -16.95
CA CYS A 6 -20.98 -38.69 -17.34
C CYS A 6 -20.99 -37.22 -17.80
N LEU A 7 -22.07 -36.74 -18.41
CA LEU A 7 -22.18 -35.35 -18.90
C LEU A 7 -22.36 -34.34 -17.75
N THR A 8 -23.01 -34.72 -16.67
CA THR A 8 -23.26 -33.80 -15.52
C THR A 8 -21.99 -33.54 -14.71
N VAL A 9 -21.11 -34.53 -14.59
CA VAL A 9 -19.84 -34.38 -13.84
C VAL A 9 -18.82 -33.46 -14.58
N VAL A 10 -18.76 -33.56 -15.91
CA VAL A 10 -17.86 -32.73 -16.73
C VAL A 10 -18.29 -31.25 -16.69
N ALA A 11 -19.60 -30.96 -16.70
CA ALA A 11 -20.09 -29.57 -16.60
C ALA A 11 -19.82 -28.92 -15.25
N LEU A 12 -19.83 -29.66 -14.15
CA LEU A 12 -19.51 -29.16 -12.80
C LEU A 12 -18.02 -28.83 -12.64
N ILE A 13 -17.14 -29.66 -13.20
CA ILE A 13 -15.69 -29.42 -13.13
C ILE A 13 -15.27 -28.16 -13.94
N SER A 14 -15.89 -27.94 -15.08
CA SER A 14 -15.63 -26.79 -15.94
C SER A 14 -16.05 -25.47 -15.27
N SER A 15 -17.15 -25.43 -14.54
CA SER A 15 -17.66 -24.23 -13.86
C SER A 15 -16.78 -23.84 -12.66
N VAL A 16 -16.25 -24.79 -11.90
CA VAL A 16 -15.34 -24.52 -10.77
C VAL A 16 -14.01 -23.93 -11.25
N SER A 17 -13.46 -24.41 -12.36
CA SER A 17 -12.19 -23.89 -12.91
C SER A 17 -12.34 -22.44 -13.41
N LEU A 18 -13.45 -22.04 -13.98
CA LEU A 18 -13.74 -20.68 -14.40
C LEU A 18 -13.83 -19.71 -13.21
N VAL A 19 -14.50 -20.10 -12.14
CA VAL A 19 -14.67 -19.28 -10.94
C VAL A 19 -13.33 -19.03 -10.25
N LEU A 20 -12.48 -20.05 -10.16
CA LEU A 20 -11.13 -19.92 -9.57
C LEU A 20 -10.21 -19.02 -10.43
N GLY A 21 -10.33 -19.08 -11.74
CA GLY A 21 -9.59 -18.22 -12.66
C GLY A 21 -9.99 -16.74 -12.56
N GLN A 22 -11.26 -16.43 -12.48
CA GLN A 22 -11.78 -15.08 -12.28
C GLN A 22 -11.33 -14.48 -10.93
N SER A 23 -11.43 -15.22 -9.85
CA SER A 23 -10.97 -14.80 -8.52
C SER A 23 -9.48 -14.44 -8.50
N LYS A 24 -8.63 -15.24 -9.14
CA LYS A 24 -7.19 -14.95 -9.23
C LYS A 24 -6.90 -13.71 -10.08
N GLN A 25 -7.59 -13.53 -11.17
CA GLN A 25 -7.44 -12.37 -12.04
C GLN A 25 -7.89 -11.08 -11.34
N GLU A 26 -8.97 -11.13 -10.59
CA GLU A 26 -9.46 -10.02 -9.78
C GLU A 26 -8.45 -9.63 -8.69
N GLN A 27 -7.88 -10.60 -7.97
CA GLN A 27 -6.84 -10.33 -6.99
C GLN A 27 -5.61 -9.64 -7.61
N LEU A 28 -5.14 -10.10 -8.77
CA LEU A 28 -4.03 -9.48 -9.48
C LEU A 28 -4.35 -8.05 -9.91
N ALA A 29 -5.57 -7.77 -10.36
CA ALA A 29 -6.00 -6.42 -10.72
C ALA A 29 -5.98 -5.49 -9.49
N ILE A 30 -6.48 -5.95 -8.34
CA ILE A 30 -6.44 -5.21 -7.08
C ILE A 30 -4.99 -4.94 -6.64
N GLU A 31 -4.11 -5.95 -6.72
CA GLU A 31 -2.70 -5.78 -6.36
C GLU A 31 -2.03 -4.70 -7.22
N GLN A 32 -2.30 -4.69 -8.53
CA GLN A 32 -1.75 -3.69 -9.46
C GLN A 32 -2.31 -2.29 -9.19
N GLU A 33 -3.61 -2.17 -8.96
CA GLU A 33 -4.25 -0.90 -8.61
C GLU A 33 -3.65 -0.32 -7.33
N VAL A 34 -3.62 -1.11 -6.25
CA VAL A 34 -3.09 -0.64 -4.96
C VAL A 34 -1.60 -0.35 -5.05
N LYS A 35 -0.82 -1.13 -5.81
CA LYS A 35 0.59 -0.82 -6.05
C LYS A 35 0.78 0.56 -6.69
N LYS A 36 -0.05 0.88 -7.69
CA LYS A 36 -0.03 2.19 -8.35
C LYS A 36 -0.33 3.30 -7.35
N LEU A 37 -1.41 3.17 -6.57
CA LEU A 37 -1.79 4.14 -5.54
C LEU A 37 -0.71 4.32 -4.47
N ASP A 38 -0.03 3.24 -4.09
CA ASP A 38 1.05 3.26 -3.11
C ASP A 38 2.26 4.06 -3.60
N LEU A 39 2.60 3.96 -4.88
CA LEU A 39 3.67 4.74 -5.50
C LEU A 39 3.27 6.20 -5.72
N GLU A 40 2.05 6.48 -6.15
CA GLU A 40 1.51 7.83 -6.29
C GLU A 40 1.45 8.56 -4.94
N HIS A 41 1.09 7.85 -3.86
CA HIS A 41 1.17 8.39 -2.51
C HIS A 41 2.62 8.77 -2.13
N ALA A 42 3.62 7.93 -2.44
CA ALA A 42 5.01 8.25 -2.18
C ALA A 42 5.47 9.52 -2.92
N ASP A 43 5.04 9.69 -4.17
CA ASP A 43 5.32 10.86 -4.98
C ASP A 43 4.62 12.12 -4.43
N ALA A 44 3.38 12.02 -3.96
CA ALA A 44 2.68 13.12 -3.29
C ALA A 44 3.43 13.56 -2.01
N VAL A 45 3.93 12.60 -1.23
CA VAL A 45 4.76 12.88 -0.04
C VAL A 45 6.06 13.59 -0.42
N LEU A 46 6.76 13.16 -1.48
CA LEU A 46 7.97 13.80 -1.98
C LEU A 46 7.72 15.27 -2.37
N ARG A 47 6.63 15.53 -3.06
CA ARG A 47 6.26 16.90 -3.48
C ARG A 47 5.73 17.77 -2.33
N GLY A 48 5.37 17.17 -1.20
CA GLY A 48 4.66 17.87 -0.13
C GLY A 48 3.23 18.29 -0.52
N ASP A 49 2.63 17.57 -1.45
CA ASP A 49 1.30 17.84 -2.00
C ASP A 49 0.23 17.33 -1.03
N GLN A 50 -0.18 18.19 -0.11
CA GLN A 50 -1.15 17.85 0.93
C GLN A 50 -2.53 17.48 0.36
N GLU A 51 -2.96 18.15 -0.70
CA GLU A 51 -4.24 17.85 -1.34
C GLU A 51 -4.24 16.43 -1.92
N ALA A 52 -3.17 16.07 -2.64
CA ALA A 52 -3.01 14.72 -3.16
C ALA A 52 -2.89 13.68 -2.02
N MET A 53 -2.10 13.95 -0.97
CA MET A 53 -1.98 13.05 0.18
C MET A 53 -3.32 12.78 0.86
N ASN A 54 -4.15 13.80 1.05
CA ASN A 54 -5.49 13.68 1.65
C ASN A 54 -6.44 12.81 0.81
N LYS A 55 -6.21 12.68 -0.50
CA LYS A 55 -6.98 11.76 -1.36
C LYS A 55 -6.68 10.28 -1.07
N TYR A 56 -5.51 9.98 -0.52
CA TYR A 56 -5.11 8.61 -0.18
C TYR A 56 -5.44 8.23 1.26
N TRP A 57 -5.43 9.17 2.21
CA TRP A 57 -5.64 8.89 3.62
C TRP A 57 -7.12 8.80 3.99
N THR A 58 -7.42 7.93 4.97
CA THR A 58 -8.67 8.02 5.71
C THR A 58 -8.60 9.16 6.73
N GLU A 59 -9.75 9.58 7.25
CA GLU A 59 -9.83 10.58 8.31
C GLU A 59 -9.11 10.09 9.59
N ASP A 60 -9.21 8.78 9.87
CA ASP A 60 -8.60 8.09 11.01
C ASP A 60 -7.21 7.48 10.69
N PHE A 61 -6.55 7.93 9.61
CA PHE A 61 -5.22 7.45 9.23
C PHE A 61 -4.19 7.63 10.35
N ILE A 62 -3.41 6.57 10.63
CA ILE A 62 -2.32 6.58 11.60
C ILE A 62 -0.99 6.23 10.95
N VAL A 63 0.08 6.85 11.43
CA VAL A 63 1.44 6.59 10.97
C VAL A 63 2.45 6.66 12.11
N THR A 64 3.44 5.76 12.09
CA THR A 64 4.66 5.97 12.88
C THR A 64 5.55 6.95 12.10
N ASN A 65 5.78 8.13 12.68
CA ASN A 65 6.56 9.20 12.05
C ASN A 65 8.08 9.02 12.27
N PRO A 66 8.95 9.81 11.60
CA PRO A 66 10.42 9.74 11.78
C PRO A 66 10.92 10.08 13.18
N PHE A 67 10.09 10.62 14.07
CA PHE A 67 10.41 10.87 15.48
C PHE A 67 10.05 9.69 16.38
N ASN A 68 9.64 8.55 15.79
CA ASN A 68 9.17 7.34 16.47
C ASN A 68 7.90 7.55 17.31
N GLU A 69 7.05 8.47 16.88
CA GLU A 69 5.75 8.76 17.48
C GLU A 69 4.64 8.27 16.54
N ILE A 70 3.49 7.94 17.10
CA ILE A 70 2.29 7.60 16.34
C ILE A 70 1.42 8.84 16.28
N ASP A 71 1.10 9.31 15.07
CA ASP A 71 0.21 10.45 14.84
C ASP A 71 -0.67 10.25 13.58
N GLN A 72 -1.49 11.22 13.25
CA GLN A 72 -2.33 11.27 12.05
C GLN A 72 -1.65 12.01 10.88
N ALA A 73 -0.36 11.79 10.70
CA ALA A 73 0.49 12.49 9.73
C ALA A 73 0.60 14.02 9.98
N ASP A 74 0.39 14.47 11.21
CA ASP A 74 0.36 15.90 11.57
C ASP A 74 1.63 16.62 11.19
N ARG A 75 2.79 15.98 11.37
CA ARG A 75 4.09 16.59 11.03
C ARG A 75 4.29 16.72 9.52
N ILE A 76 3.75 15.79 8.73
CA ILE A 76 3.73 15.88 7.26
C ILE A 76 2.78 16.98 6.83
N LYS A 77 1.56 16.99 7.39
CA LYS A 77 0.54 18.01 7.12
C LYS A 77 1.02 19.43 7.47
N LYS A 78 1.83 19.58 8.51
CA LYS A 78 2.46 20.87 8.91
C LYS A 78 3.73 21.20 8.14
N GLY A 79 4.17 20.36 7.20
CA GLY A 79 5.41 20.58 6.44
C GLY A 79 6.70 20.44 7.27
N ILE A 80 6.64 19.84 8.47
CA ILE A 80 7.80 19.59 9.32
C ILE A 80 8.63 18.42 8.77
N VAL A 81 7.96 17.37 8.30
CA VAL A 81 8.57 16.21 7.65
C VAL A 81 8.51 16.40 6.15
N THR A 82 9.64 16.70 5.54
CA THR A 82 9.78 16.94 4.10
C THR A 82 10.99 16.17 3.55
N TYR A 83 11.00 15.94 2.24
CA TYR A 83 12.04 15.15 1.58
C TYR A 83 12.57 15.84 0.33
N SER A 84 13.88 15.69 0.07
CA SER A 84 14.52 16.04 -1.22
C SER A 84 14.56 14.85 -2.17
N SER A 85 14.47 13.61 -1.63
CA SER A 85 14.35 12.38 -2.40
C SER A 85 13.49 11.38 -1.63
N PHE A 86 12.63 10.64 -2.34
CA PHE A 86 11.78 9.60 -1.77
C PHE A 86 11.55 8.52 -2.83
N VAL A 87 12.27 7.43 -2.71
CA VAL A 87 12.14 6.27 -3.61
C VAL A 87 11.50 5.13 -2.83
N ARG A 88 10.41 4.58 -3.37
CA ARG A 88 9.69 3.45 -2.78
C ARG A 88 9.68 2.27 -3.74
N GLU A 89 9.94 1.09 -3.21
CA GLU A 89 9.86 -0.18 -3.91
C GLU A 89 8.94 -1.12 -3.14
N SER A 90 7.80 -1.48 -3.74
CA SER A 90 6.86 -2.46 -3.18
C SER A 90 7.36 -3.87 -3.51
N GLU A 91 7.67 -4.66 -2.50
CA GLU A 91 8.24 -6.01 -2.64
C GLU A 91 7.21 -7.12 -2.44
N ALA A 92 6.19 -6.87 -1.62
CA ALA A 92 5.10 -7.80 -1.38
C ALA A 92 3.76 -7.07 -1.28
N ILE A 93 2.76 -7.61 -1.95
CA ILE A 93 1.38 -7.11 -1.89
C ILE A 93 0.48 -8.32 -1.64
N ARG A 94 -0.48 -8.20 -0.71
CA ARG A 94 -1.43 -9.28 -0.40
C ARG A 94 -2.82 -8.70 -0.18
N VAL A 95 -3.78 -9.30 -0.88
CA VAL A 95 -5.20 -8.95 -0.77
C VAL A 95 -5.86 -9.85 0.27
N HIS A 96 -6.58 -9.25 1.20
CA HIS A 96 -7.36 -9.91 2.25
C HIS A 96 -8.76 -9.28 2.31
N GLY A 97 -9.66 -9.77 1.45
CA GLY A 97 -10.99 -9.19 1.32
C GLY A 97 -10.94 -7.71 0.90
N ASN A 98 -11.43 -6.84 1.76
CA ASN A 98 -11.42 -5.39 1.54
C ASN A 98 -10.13 -4.67 2.02
N THR A 99 -9.09 -5.42 2.35
CA THR A 99 -7.82 -4.91 2.87
C THR A 99 -6.66 -5.40 2.02
N VAL A 100 -5.71 -4.52 1.74
CA VAL A 100 -4.45 -4.86 1.04
C VAL A 100 -3.28 -4.42 1.89
N ILE A 101 -2.35 -5.33 2.12
CA ILE A 101 -1.09 -5.07 2.81
C ILE A 101 0.00 -4.92 1.75
N VAL A 102 0.70 -3.79 1.78
CA VAL A 102 1.86 -3.52 0.94
C VAL A 102 3.09 -3.40 1.82
N MET A 103 4.11 -4.18 1.52
CA MET A 103 5.39 -4.16 2.24
C MET A 103 6.53 -3.97 1.25
N GLY A 104 7.58 -3.26 1.71
CA GLY A 104 8.73 -3.03 0.85
C GLY A 104 9.82 -2.21 1.52
N LYS A 105 10.59 -1.53 0.69
CA LYS A 105 11.70 -0.68 1.13
C LYS A 105 11.56 0.73 0.58
N GLU A 106 12.17 1.67 1.29
CA GLU A 106 12.29 3.07 0.88
C GLU A 106 13.72 3.54 1.07
N THR A 107 14.17 4.34 0.11
CA THR A 107 15.39 5.14 0.24
C THR A 107 14.97 6.60 0.19
N VAL A 108 15.20 7.33 1.26
CA VAL A 108 14.75 8.72 1.41
C VAL A 108 15.88 9.63 1.85
N VAL A 109 15.78 10.91 1.47
CA VAL A 109 16.64 11.98 1.95
C VAL A 109 15.75 13.07 2.56
N PRO A 110 15.61 13.11 3.91
CA PRO A 110 14.88 14.18 4.57
C PRO A 110 15.54 15.55 4.33
N LYS A 111 14.73 16.62 4.39
CA LYS A 111 15.22 18.00 4.28
C LYS A 111 14.60 18.92 5.33
N GLY A 112 15.03 20.17 5.36
CA GLY A 112 14.51 21.19 6.25
C GLY A 112 14.80 20.89 7.72
N THR A 113 13.76 20.92 8.54
CA THR A 113 13.82 20.63 9.99
C THR A 113 13.56 19.18 10.33
N SER A 114 13.44 18.31 9.34
CA SER A 114 13.26 16.87 9.55
C SER A 114 14.48 16.25 10.26
N PRO A 115 14.30 15.23 11.11
CA PRO A 115 15.40 14.45 11.63
C PRO A 115 16.26 13.90 10.49
N ASP A 116 17.58 13.88 10.70
CA ASP A 116 18.56 13.38 9.72
C ASP A 116 18.51 14.08 8.34
N ALA A 117 18.14 15.38 8.31
CA ALA A 117 18.11 16.16 7.08
C ALA A 117 19.45 16.07 6.32
N GLY A 118 19.38 15.81 5.01
CA GLY A 118 20.54 15.65 4.13
C GLY A 118 21.18 14.26 4.13
N LYS A 119 20.79 13.34 5.04
CA LYS A 119 21.30 11.97 5.06
C LYS A 119 20.43 11.04 4.21
N THR A 120 21.05 10.08 3.54
CA THR A 120 20.33 8.98 2.90
C THR A 120 19.93 7.95 3.94
N ILE A 121 18.63 7.67 4.05
CA ILE A 121 18.06 6.74 5.02
C ILE A 121 17.38 5.60 4.26
N ASN A 122 17.78 4.38 4.59
CA ASN A 122 17.11 3.16 4.14
C ASN A 122 16.14 2.67 5.22
N ARG A 123 14.91 2.32 4.83
CA ARG A 123 13.91 1.84 5.76
C ARG A 123 13.01 0.76 5.14
N ARG A 124 12.43 -0.06 6.00
CA ARG A 124 11.32 -0.95 5.65
C ARG A 124 10.02 -0.25 5.93
N TYR A 125 9.00 -0.54 5.11
CA TYR A 125 7.67 -0.01 5.36
C TYR A 125 6.59 -1.08 5.21
N THR A 126 5.48 -0.84 5.89
CA THR A 126 4.21 -1.53 5.73
C THR A 126 3.12 -0.49 5.61
N ASN A 127 2.35 -0.54 4.54
CA ASN A 127 1.15 0.25 4.31
C ASN A 127 -0.06 -0.69 4.33
N ILE A 128 -1.12 -0.27 4.99
CA ILE A 128 -2.40 -0.99 5.03
C ILE A 128 -3.44 -0.15 4.31
N TRP A 129 -3.89 -0.65 3.18
CA TRP A 129 -4.93 -0.06 2.35
C TRP A 129 -6.25 -0.76 2.61
N MET A 130 -7.35 -0.02 2.68
CA MET A 130 -8.69 -0.57 2.87
C MET A 130 -9.67 0.05 1.88
N MET A 131 -10.59 -0.76 1.37
CA MET A 131 -11.70 -0.29 0.55
C MET A 131 -12.70 0.47 1.44
N ARG A 132 -12.84 1.77 1.21
CA ARG A 132 -13.77 2.67 1.88
C ARG A 132 -14.54 3.47 0.82
N ASP A 133 -15.86 3.38 0.85
CA ASP A 133 -16.74 4.13 -0.06
C ASP A 133 -16.37 3.97 -1.55
N GLY A 134 -16.07 2.71 -1.95
CA GLY A 134 -15.70 2.36 -3.32
C GLY A 134 -14.30 2.80 -3.75
N LYS A 135 -13.43 3.20 -2.81
CA LYS A 135 -12.04 3.63 -3.10
C LYS A 135 -11.05 2.98 -2.14
N TRP A 136 -9.87 2.65 -2.65
CA TRP A 136 -8.75 2.24 -1.81
C TRP A 136 -8.19 3.45 -1.06
N ARG A 137 -8.14 3.32 0.28
CA ARG A 137 -7.64 4.35 1.20
C ARG A 137 -6.57 3.76 2.11
N LEU A 138 -5.53 4.53 2.35
CA LEU A 138 -4.48 4.19 3.31
C LEU A 138 -4.97 4.49 4.73
N ILE A 139 -5.07 3.44 5.54
CA ILE A 139 -5.58 3.52 6.92
C ILE A 139 -4.47 3.51 7.96
N ALA A 140 -3.35 2.85 7.66
CA ALA A 140 -2.23 2.80 8.57
C ALA A 140 -0.90 2.65 7.81
N ARG A 141 0.17 3.19 8.41
CA ARG A 141 1.53 3.07 7.90
C ARG A 141 2.52 2.91 9.04
N HIS A 142 3.46 2.00 8.84
CA HIS A 142 4.66 1.91 9.67
C HIS A 142 5.90 1.91 8.78
N ALA A 143 6.94 2.67 9.18
CA ALA A 143 8.24 2.60 8.52
C ALA A 143 9.35 2.73 9.56
N ASN A 144 10.31 1.82 9.52
CA ASN A 144 11.44 1.80 10.43
C ASN A 144 12.77 1.82 9.66
N VAL A 145 13.75 2.51 10.24
CA VAL A 145 15.11 2.60 9.70
C VAL A 145 15.78 1.23 9.78
N ILE A 146 16.50 0.86 8.72
CA ILE A 146 17.35 -0.32 8.72
C ILE A 146 18.70 0.10 9.31
N CYS A 147 18.98 -0.36 10.54
CA CYS A 147 20.28 -0.17 11.14
C CYS A 147 21.33 -0.98 10.36
N ALA A 148 22.44 -0.35 9.97
CA ALA A 148 23.60 -1.08 9.46
C ALA A 148 24.10 -2.03 10.57
N LYS A 149 24.35 -3.30 10.19
CA LYS A 149 25.01 -4.27 11.08
C LYS A 149 26.50 -4.00 11.16
#